data_9692257fcaeb1671ad1afd6a88b802a9
#
_entry.id   9692257fcaeb1671ad1afd6a88b802a9
#
_cell.length_a   1.000
_cell.length_b   1.000
_cell.length_c   1.000
_cell.angle_alpha   90.00
_cell.angle_beta   90.00
_cell.angle_gamma   90.00
#
_symmetry.space_group_name_H-M   'P 1'
#
loop_
_entity.id
_entity.type
_entity.pdbx_description
1 polymer ?
#
loop_
_entity_poly.entity_id
_entity_poly.type
_entity_poly.pdbx_seq_one_letter_code
_entity_poly.pdbx_strand_id
1 'polypeptide(L)'
;TVYTDKNGNYALDAQLSGALDLRVRKRYYRDHVNKVKLGAGKQEMSVKLVNITDPQELSEAHPSLSHFAKINFDKDPKSRFSRENFSRDCLTCHQIGNSTTRVPRSPDGWLPSVQRMHGYLGNTDADFIKARAELLSKGLNGSLVTSKPVIPTDDLLKLAKIYEWRLD
;
A
#
# COMPACT_ATOMS: atom_id res chain seq x y z
N THR A 1 1.46 11.21 -16.18
CA THR A 1 1.36 11.43 -14.72
C THR A 1 2.25 12.60 -14.31
N VAL A 2 1.78 13.46 -13.41
CA VAL A 2 2.55 14.56 -12.81
C VAL A 2 2.29 14.63 -11.32
N TYR A 3 3.24 15.19 -10.58
CA TYR A 3 3.09 15.47 -9.15
C TYR A 3 2.82 16.95 -8.91
N THR A 4 2.12 17.26 -7.83
CA THR A 4 1.92 18.63 -7.38
C THR A 4 3.14 19.12 -6.61
N ASP A 5 3.36 20.44 -6.60
CA ASP A 5 4.23 21.09 -5.63
C ASP A 5 3.59 21.12 -4.23
N LYS A 6 4.30 21.71 -3.24
CA LYS A 6 3.80 21.84 -1.85
C LYS A 6 2.52 22.67 -1.72
N ASN A 7 2.22 23.52 -2.68
CA ASN A 7 1.02 24.37 -2.73
C ASN A 7 -0.15 23.67 -3.45
N GLY A 8 0.08 22.47 -3.99
CA GLY A 8 -0.91 21.73 -4.75
C GLY A 8 -1.01 22.12 -6.22
N ASN A 9 -0.10 22.96 -6.72
CA ASN A 9 -0.07 23.32 -8.15
C ASN A 9 0.56 22.20 -8.97
N TYR A 10 0.05 21.99 -10.17
CA TYR A 10 0.59 21.03 -11.14
C TYR A 10 0.58 21.62 -12.55
N ALA A 11 1.47 21.14 -13.37
CA ALA A 11 1.47 21.41 -14.80
C ALA A 11 1.73 20.11 -15.55
N LEU A 12 0.92 19.86 -16.56
CA LEU A 12 1.10 18.74 -17.48
C LEU A 12 1.25 19.32 -18.88
N ASP A 13 2.47 19.25 -19.39
CA ASP A 13 2.76 19.57 -20.80
C ASP A 13 2.68 18.28 -21.60
N ALA A 14 1.58 18.11 -22.30
CA ALA A 14 1.34 16.92 -23.13
C ALA A 14 0.43 17.30 -24.30
N GLN A 15 0.72 16.73 -25.45
CA GLN A 15 -0.13 16.87 -26.63
C GLN A 15 -1.35 15.93 -26.51
N LEU A 16 -2.22 16.24 -25.55
CA LEU A 16 -3.44 15.48 -25.29
C LEU A 16 -4.64 16.28 -25.76
N SER A 17 -5.56 15.62 -26.44
CA SER A 17 -6.84 16.21 -26.87
C SER A 17 -7.96 15.20 -26.78
N GLY A 18 -9.21 15.69 -26.74
CA GLY A 18 -10.39 14.84 -26.69
C GLY A 18 -10.84 14.49 -25.28
N ALA A 19 -11.61 13.41 -25.15
CA ALA A 19 -12.14 12.95 -23.86
C ALA A 19 -11.09 12.10 -23.13
N LEU A 20 -10.78 12.47 -21.88
CA LEU A 20 -9.80 11.82 -21.03
C LEU A 20 -10.34 11.60 -19.64
N ASP A 21 -9.84 10.60 -18.95
CA ASP A 21 -10.10 10.39 -17.54
C ASP A 21 -9.01 11.10 -16.70
N LEU A 22 -9.42 12.14 -15.98
CA LEU A 22 -8.57 12.81 -15.00
C LEU A 22 -8.72 12.10 -13.67
N ARG A 23 -7.62 11.53 -13.15
CA ARG A 23 -7.56 10.96 -11.82
C ARG A 23 -6.56 11.75 -10.97
N VAL A 24 -7.06 12.31 -9.86
CA VAL A 24 -6.24 13.02 -8.88
C VAL A 24 -6.23 12.24 -7.58
N ARG A 25 -5.03 11.96 -7.09
CA ARG A 25 -4.82 11.12 -5.90
C ARG A 25 -3.93 11.84 -4.89
N LYS A 26 -4.32 11.75 -3.63
CA LYS A 26 -3.49 12.11 -2.50
C LYS A 26 -3.69 11.08 -1.40
N ARG A 27 -2.61 10.64 -0.78
CA ARG A 27 -2.69 9.69 0.32
C ARG A 27 -3.64 10.20 1.40
N TYR A 28 -4.56 9.34 1.87
CA TYR A 28 -5.60 9.63 2.87
C TYR A 28 -6.70 10.60 2.43
N TYR A 29 -6.79 10.84 1.16
CA TYR A 29 -7.92 11.51 0.51
C TYR A 29 -8.60 10.54 -0.44
N ARG A 30 -9.90 10.71 -0.63
CA ARG A 30 -10.62 9.95 -1.64
C ARG A 30 -10.13 10.36 -3.03
N ASP A 31 -9.93 9.36 -3.89
CA ASP A 31 -9.56 9.61 -5.27
C ASP A 31 -10.64 10.45 -5.96
N HIS A 32 -10.21 11.50 -6.66
CA HIS A 32 -11.09 12.24 -7.55
C HIS A 32 -10.92 11.70 -8.98
N VAL A 33 -12.01 11.22 -9.56
CA VAL A 33 -12.02 10.73 -10.96
C VAL A 33 -13.08 11.50 -11.71
N ASN A 34 -12.70 12.13 -12.81
CA ASN A 34 -13.62 12.88 -13.65
C ASN A 34 -13.26 12.73 -15.14
N LYS A 35 -14.27 12.69 -15.98
CA LYS A 35 -14.09 12.79 -17.44
C LYS A 35 -13.96 14.25 -17.82
N VAL A 36 -12.86 14.57 -18.47
CA VAL A 36 -12.57 15.92 -18.94
C VAL A 36 -12.40 15.91 -20.45
N LYS A 37 -12.85 16.97 -21.12
CA LYS A 37 -12.63 17.14 -22.55
C LYS A 37 -11.58 18.24 -22.73
N LEU A 38 -10.41 17.86 -23.23
CA LEU A 38 -9.34 18.79 -23.50
C LEU A 38 -9.45 19.31 -24.94
N GLY A 39 -9.38 20.64 -25.08
CA GLY A 39 -9.22 21.35 -26.34
C GLY A 39 -7.77 21.74 -26.60
N ALA A 40 -7.56 22.51 -27.66
CA ALA A 40 -6.24 23.08 -27.95
C ALA A 40 -5.89 24.22 -26.96
N GLY A 41 -4.60 24.35 -26.66
CA GLY A 41 -4.07 25.43 -25.82
C GLY A 41 -4.08 25.14 -24.32
N LYS A 42 -3.67 26.13 -23.54
CA LYS A 42 -3.59 26.03 -22.09
C LYS A 42 -4.98 25.95 -21.48
N GLN A 43 -5.19 24.98 -20.62
CA GLN A 43 -6.42 24.81 -19.82
C GLN A 43 -6.07 24.80 -18.34
N GLU A 44 -6.90 25.42 -17.53
CA GLU A 44 -6.73 25.47 -16.08
C GLU A 44 -7.86 24.69 -15.42
N MET A 45 -7.51 23.80 -14.49
CA MET A 45 -8.45 23.01 -13.74
C MET A 45 -8.08 23.04 -12.26
N SER A 46 -9.10 23.15 -11.42
CA SER A 46 -8.97 23.06 -9.96
C SER A 46 -9.73 21.84 -9.47
N VAL A 47 -9.09 21.05 -8.62
CA VAL A 47 -9.69 19.84 -8.05
C VAL A 47 -9.63 19.91 -6.53
N LYS A 48 -10.79 19.79 -5.90
CA LYS A 48 -10.90 19.69 -4.44
C LYS A 48 -10.96 18.23 -4.04
N LEU A 49 -9.97 17.78 -3.27
CA LEU A 49 -9.95 16.44 -2.71
C LEU A 49 -10.68 16.42 -1.36
N VAL A 50 -11.38 15.31 -1.10
CA VAL A 50 -12.10 15.06 0.15
C VAL A 50 -11.23 14.20 1.06
N ASN A 51 -10.97 14.68 2.27
CA ASN A 51 -10.21 13.95 3.28
C ASN A 51 -11.00 12.73 3.76
N ILE A 52 -10.33 11.60 3.95
CA ILE A 52 -10.91 10.41 4.56
C ILE A 52 -10.98 10.66 6.08
N THR A 53 -12.18 10.66 6.63
CA THR A 53 -12.42 10.86 8.07
C THR A 53 -12.99 9.61 8.75
N ASP A 54 -13.57 8.69 7.98
CA ASP A 54 -14.04 7.42 8.50
C ASP A 54 -12.85 6.54 8.93
N PRO A 55 -12.83 6.02 10.19
CA PRO A 55 -11.70 5.25 10.70
C PRO A 55 -11.42 3.95 9.94
N GLN A 56 -12.48 3.29 9.46
CA GLN A 56 -12.33 2.05 8.69
C GLN A 56 -11.73 2.37 7.32
N GLU A 57 -12.29 3.34 6.61
CA GLU A 57 -11.78 3.79 5.31
C GLU A 57 -10.32 4.31 5.42
N LEU A 58 -10.01 5.03 6.51
CA LEU A 58 -8.66 5.51 6.77
C LEU A 58 -7.68 4.35 7.00
N SER A 59 -8.09 3.36 7.79
CA SER A 59 -7.31 2.14 8.00
C SER A 59 -7.07 1.41 6.68
N GLU A 60 -8.10 1.29 5.83
CA GLU A 60 -7.97 0.67 4.51
C GLU A 60 -7.01 1.44 3.58
N ALA A 61 -6.96 2.76 3.70
CA ALA A 61 -6.05 3.61 2.92
C ALA A 61 -4.59 3.55 3.36
N HIS A 62 -4.30 2.93 4.51
CA HIS A 62 -2.93 2.73 4.97
C HIS A 62 -2.18 1.73 4.08
N PRO A 63 -0.86 1.92 3.87
CA PRO A 63 -0.05 0.95 3.12
C PRO A 63 0.01 -0.40 3.84
N SER A 64 0.19 -1.47 3.09
CA SER A 64 0.29 -2.85 3.59
C SER A 64 1.26 -2.99 4.76
N LEU A 65 2.37 -2.26 4.72
CA LEU A 65 3.39 -2.30 5.76
C LEU A 65 2.89 -1.78 7.13
N SER A 66 1.91 -0.87 7.15
CA SER A 66 1.30 -0.41 8.39
C SER A 66 0.45 -1.51 9.05
N HIS A 67 -0.21 -2.32 8.26
CA HIS A 67 -0.94 -3.50 8.75
C HIS A 67 0.02 -4.62 9.17
N PHE A 68 1.08 -4.86 8.41
CA PHE A 68 2.13 -5.81 8.76
C PHE A 68 2.82 -5.44 10.08
N ALA A 69 3.02 -4.16 10.35
CA ALA A 69 3.62 -3.67 11.59
C ALA A 69 2.80 -3.96 12.87
N LYS A 70 1.54 -4.40 12.72
CA LYS A 70 0.70 -4.84 13.85
C LYS A 70 1.05 -6.24 14.37
N ILE A 71 1.85 -7.00 13.63
CA ILE A 71 2.33 -8.30 14.08
C ILE A 71 3.31 -8.07 15.24
N ASN A 72 3.09 -8.76 16.35
CA ASN A 72 3.96 -8.67 17.51
C ASN A 72 5.20 -9.54 17.33
N PHE A 73 6.19 -8.97 16.65
CA PHE A 73 7.48 -9.64 16.41
C PHE A 73 8.34 -9.71 17.66
N ASP A 74 9.21 -10.71 17.75
CA ASP A 74 10.27 -10.76 18.73
C ASP A 74 11.22 -9.55 18.56
N LYS A 75 11.61 -8.99 19.70
CA LYS A 75 12.54 -7.85 19.73
C LYS A 75 13.99 -8.26 19.51
N ASP A 76 14.34 -9.53 19.78
CA ASP A 76 15.66 -10.07 19.49
C ASP A 76 15.81 -10.26 17.96
N PRO A 77 16.72 -9.53 17.33
CA PRO A 77 16.93 -9.64 15.88
C PRO A 77 17.45 -11.02 15.43
N LYS A 78 18.02 -11.80 16.36
CA LYS A 78 18.44 -13.18 16.10
C LYS A 78 17.31 -14.20 16.15
N SER A 79 16.17 -13.83 16.72
CA SER A 79 15.00 -14.71 16.76
C SER A 79 14.48 -15.00 15.36
N ARG A 80 14.10 -16.25 15.11
CA ARG A 80 13.38 -16.66 13.89
C ARG A 80 12.03 -15.94 13.72
N PHE A 81 11.53 -15.30 14.78
CA PHE A 81 10.29 -14.54 14.84
C PHE A 81 10.52 -13.02 14.91
N SER A 82 11.75 -12.56 14.69
CA SER A 82 12.06 -11.14 14.57
C SER A 82 11.41 -10.54 13.32
N ARG A 83 11.23 -9.23 13.33
CA ARG A 83 10.68 -8.50 12.18
C ARG A 83 11.55 -8.70 10.92
N GLU A 84 12.86 -8.70 11.07
CA GLU A 84 13.83 -8.85 9.99
C GLU A 84 13.70 -10.21 9.33
N ASN A 85 13.69 -11.28 10.12
CA ASN A 85 13.55 -12.65 9.61
C ASN A 85 12.17 -12.88 8.99
N PHE A 86 11.12 -12.33 9.61
CA PHE A 86 9.77 -12.42 9.07
C PHE A 86 9.64 -11.64 7.75
N SER A 87 10.24 -10.45 7.67
CA SER A 87 10.27 -9.64 6.44
C SER A 87 11.01 -10.34 5.32
N ARG A 88 12.19 -10.89 5.60
CA ARG A 88 12.96 -11.65 4.62
C ARG A 88 12.16 -12.82 4.04
N ASP A 89 11.51 -13.60 4.91
CA ASP A 89 10.83 -14.82 4.50
C ASP A 89 9.48 -14.55 3.84
N CYS A 90 8.78 -13.49 4.21
CA CYS A 90 7.40 -13.23 3.77
C CYS A 90 7.29 -12.10 2.73
N LEU A 91 8.10 -11.04 2.82
CA LEU A 91 7.96 -9.87 1.94
C LEU A 91 8.84 -9.94 0.69
N THR A 92 9.69 -10.95 0.56
CA THR A 92 10.56 -11.12 -0.61
C THR A 92 9.75 -11.36 -1.89
N CYS A 93 8.65 -12.09 -1.81
CA CYS A 93 7.83 -12.45 -2.97
C CYS A 93 6.66 -11.50 -3.19
N HIS A 94 5.99 -11.07 -2.11
CA HIS A 94 4.84 -10.15 -2.18
C HIS A 94 4.59 -9.46 -0.84
N GLN A 95 3.78 -8.40 -0.88
CA GLN A 95 3.40 -7.68 0.34
C GLN A 95 2.42 -8.49 1.20
N ILE A 96 2.59 -8.40 2.52
CA ILE A 96 1.63 -8.86 3.53
C ILE A 96 1.02 -7.64 4.23
N GLY A 97 -0.27 -7.72 4.56
CA GLY A 97 -1.05 -6.60 5.10
C GLY A 97 -1.84 -5.83 4.03
N ASN A 98 -1.81 -6.27 2.78
CA ASN A 98 -2.71 -5.76 1.73
C ASN A 98 -4.15 -6.26 1.95
N SER A 99 -5.11 -5.77 1.18
CA SER A 99 -6.53 -6.09 1.32
C SER A 99 -6.85 -7.60 1.31
N THR A 100 -6.06 -8.39 0.60
CA THR A 100 -6.24 -9.84 0.52
C THR A 100 -5.65 -10.55 1.74
N THR A 101 -4.48 -10.13 2.22
CA THR A 101 -3.76 -10.82 3.28
C THR A 101 -4.11 -10.35 4.68
N ARG A 102 -4.73 -9.18 4.86
CA ARG A 102 -5.18 -8.69 6.18
C ARG A 102 -6.60 -9.13 6.58
N VAL A 103 -7.25 -9.95 5.75
CA VAL A 103 -8.53 -10.56 6.11
C VAL A 103 -8.34 -11.44 7.34
N PRO A 104 -9.12 -11.25 8.42
CA PRO A 104 -9.00 -12.05 9.63
C PRO A 104 -9.15 -13.55 9.35
N ARG A 105 -8.22 -14.34 9.87
CA ARG A 105 -8.24 -15.80 9.78
C ARG A 105 -7.77 -16.39 11.09
N SER A 106 -8.31 -17.56 11.44
CA SER A 106 -7.77 -18.37 12.53
C SER A 106 -6.35 -18.86 12.21
N PRO A 107 -5.59 -19.33 13.20
CA PRO A 107 -4.30 -19.99 12.95
C PRO A 107 -4.41 -21.11 11.92
N ASP A 108 -5.44 -21.97 12.02
CA ASP A 108 -5.68 -23.05 11.07
C ASP A 108 -6.02 -22.54 9.67
N GLY A 109 -6.71 -21.39 9.57
CA GLY A 109 -6.98 -20.73 8.29
C GLY A 109 -5.73 -20.14 7.64
N TRP A 110 -4.72 -19.76 8.43
CA TRP A 110 -3.43 -19.30 7.94
C TRP A 110 -2.48 -20.44 7.58
N LEU A 111 -2.56 -21.56 8.29
CA LEU A 111 -1.59 -22.66 8.22
C LEU A 111 -1.32 -23.17 6.79
N PRO A 112 -2.32 -23.45 5.94
CA PRO A 112 -2.05 -23.93 4.58
C PRO A 112 -1.26 -22.93 3.73
N SER A 113 -1.53 -21.63 3.91
CA SER A 113 -0.80 -20.57 3.19
C SER A 113 0.64 -20.48 3.66
N VAL A 114 0.86 -20.51 4.98
CA VAL A 114 2.22 -20.46 5.57
C VAL A 114 3.02 -21.70 5.17
N GLN A 115 2.44 -22.89 5.23
CA GLN A 115 3.07 -24.12 4.77
C GLN A 115 3.55 -24.04 3.33
N ARG A 116 2.66 -23.60 2.42
CA ARG A 116 3.01 -23.45 1.01
C ARG A 116 4.14 -22.45 0.79
N MET A 117 4.09 -21.27 1.45
CA MET A 117 5.14 -20.25 1.29
C MET A 117 6.48 -20.73 1.85
N HIS A 118 6.49 -21.37 3.02
CA HIS A 118 7.72 -21.94 3.58
C HIS A 118 8.26 -23.11 2.79
N GLY A 119 7.38 -23.90 2.15
CA GLY A 119 7.78 -24.96 1.22
C GLY A 119 8.62 -24.44 0.06
N TYR A 120 8.29 -23.27 -0.50
CA TYR A 120 9.10 -22.60 -1.53
C TYR A 120 10.49 -22.19 -1.03
N LEU A 121 10.64 -21.95 0.27
CA LEU A 121 11.92 -21.63 0.91
C LEU A 121 12.67 -22.87 1.42
N GLY A 122 12.14 -24.08 1.15
CA GLY A 122 12.73 -25.32 1.63
C GLY A 122 12.57 -25.55 3.15
N ASN A 123 11.69 -24.80 3.82
CA ASN A 123 11.45 -24.95 5.25
C ASN A 123 10.21 -25.82 5.50
N THR A 124 10.41 -26.97 6.15
CA THR A 124 9.38 -27.96 6.48
C THR A 124 9.17 -28.14 8.00
N ASP A 125 9.76 -27.29 8.83
CA ASP A 125 9.63 -27.29 10.29
C ASP A 125 8.17 -26.97 10.67
N ALA A 126 7.40 -28.00 11.04
CA ALA A 126 5.97 -27.91 11.29
C ALA A 126 5.63 -26.98 12.48
N ASP A 127 6.42 -27.03 13.56
CA ASP A 127 6.18 -26.22 14.75
C ASP A 127 6.46 -24.74 14.47
N PHE A 128 7.50 -24.45 13.73
CA PHE A 128 7.83 -23.10 13.29
C PHE A 128 6.74 -22.52 12.36
N ILE A 129 6.26 -23.31 11.40
CA ILE A 129 5.19 -22.94 10.47
C ILE A 129 3.90 -22.63 11.24
N LYS A 130 3.55 -23.47 12.20
CA LYS A 130 2.36 -23.29 13.06
C LYS A 130 2.49 -22.01 13.89
N ALA A 131 3.61 -21.78 14.55
CA ALA A 131 3.85 -20.58 15.34
C ALA A 131 3.76 -19.30 14.49
N ARG A 132 4.24 -19.34 13.23
CA ARG A 132 4.07 -18.21 12.28
C ARG A 132 2.62 -18.00 11.88
N ALA A 133 1.83 -19.02 11.68
CA ALA A 133 0.40 -18.92 11.41
C ALA A 133 -0.35 -18.27 12.58
N GLU A 134 0.02 -18.61 13.83
CA GLU A 134 -0.51 -17.97 15.03
C GLU A 134 -0.16 -16.48 15.12
N LEU A 135 1.07 -16.10 14.83
CA LEU A 135 1.49 -14.70 14.82
C LEU A 135 0.73 -13.88 13.77
N LEU A 136 0.55 -14.43 12.56
CA LEU A 136 -0.23 -13.78 11.50
C LEU A 136 -1.70 -13.62 11.93
N SER A 137 -2.30 -14.65 12.52
CA SER A 137 -3.67 -14.60 13.01
C SER A 137 -3.87 -13.51 14.07
N LYS A 138 -2.93 -13.38 15.01
CA LYS A 138 -2.97 -12.36 16.07
C LYS A 138 -2.76 -10.95 15.52
N GLY A 139 -1.83 -10.78 14.61
CA GLY A 139 -1.46 -9.45 14.06
C GLY A 139 -2.42 -8.94 12.98
N LEU A 140 -2.94 -9.83 12.14
CA LEU A 140 -3.85 -9.51 11.04
C LEU A 140 -5.29 -9.92 11.39
N ASN A 141 -5.77 -9.44 12.52
CA ASN A 141 -7.05 -9.80 13.14
C ASN A 141 -8.22 -8.86 12.80
N GLY A 142 -8.07 -8.00 11.79
CA GLY A 142 -9.08 -7.04 11.38
C GLY A 142 -9.12 -5.75 12.20
N SER A 143 -8.32 -5.61 13.26
CA SER A 143 -8.27 -4.35 14.00
C SER A 143 -7.73 -3.22 13.15
N LEU A 144 -8.21 -2.00 13.38
CA LEU A 144 -7.86 -0.82 12.57
C LEU A 144 -6.41 -0.39 12.77
N VAL A 145 -5.82 0.19 11.75
CA VAL A 145 -4.60 0.99 11.86
C VAL A 145 -5.02 2.39 12.28
N THR A 146 -4.67 2.78 13.52
CA THR A 146 -5.06 4.06 14.10
C THR A 146 -3.95 5.10 14.13
N SER A 147 -2.76 4.75 13.66
CA SER A 147 -1.64 5.68 13.57
C SER A 147 -1.97 6.86 12.66
N LYS A 148 -1.62 8.07 13.09
CA LYS A 148 -1.74 9.24 12.20
C LYS A 148 -0.69 9.12 11.10
N PRO A 149 -1.11 9.20 9.83
CA PRO A 149 -0.18 9.08 8.74
C PRO A 149 0.72 10.32 8.64
N VAL A 150 2.01 10.09 8.54
CA VAL A 150 2.95 11.12 8.10
C VAL A 150 2.98 11.09 6.57
N ILE A 151 2.59 12.19 5.94
CA ILE A 151 2.70 12.33 4.48
C ILE A 151 4.04 13.01 4.22
N PRO A 152 5.03 12.30 3.68
CA PRO A 152 6.26 12.97 3.26
C PRO A 152 5.93 13.92 2.11
N THR A 153 6.38 15.15 2.23
CA THR A 153 6.32 16.15 1.16
C THR A 153 7.75 16.44 0.72
N ASP A 154 7.99 16.33 -0.58
CA ASP A 154 9.27 16.66 -1.18
C ASP A 154 9.03 17.52 -2.40
N ASP A 155 9.52 18.76 -2.35
CA ASP A 155 9.41 19.70 -3.47
C ASP A 155 10.17 19.22 -4.72
N LEU A 156 11.12 18.29 -4.57
CA LEU A 156 11.82 17.67 -5.69
C LEU A 156 10.90 16.79 -6.55
N LEU A 157 9.79 16.29 -5.99
CA LEU A 157 8.84 15.50 -6.76
C LEU A 157 8.24 16.25 -7.94
N LYS A 158 8.14 17.58 -7.87
CA LYS A 158 7.68 18.41 -9.00
C LYS A 158 8.60 18.32 -10.22
N LEU A 159 9.87 17.96 -10.02
CA LEU A 159 10.86 17.80 -11.08
C LEU A 159 10.84 16.39 -11.70
N ALA A 160 10.12 15.45 -11.08
CA ALA A 160 10.02 14.11 -11.59
C ALA A 160 9.28 14.08 -12.93
N LYS A 161 9.89 13.45 -13.93
CA LYS A 161 9.27 13.15 -15.22
C LYS A 161 8.95 11.67 -15.28
N ILE A 162 7.69 11.35 -15.56
CA ILE A 162 7.23 9.97 -15.69
C ILE A 162 6.97 9.71 -17.16
N TYR A 163 7.65 8.68 -17.68
CA TYR A 163 7.46 8.17 -19.04
C TYR A 163 6.77 6.82 -18.93
N GLU A 164 5.69 6.65 -19.68
CA GLU A 164 4.93 5.40 -19.73
C GLU A 164 5.01 4.85 -21.16
N TRP A 165 5.40 3.59 -21.31
CA TRP A 165 5.41 2.88 -22.59
C TRP A 165 4.42 1.73 -22.52
N ARG A 166 3.67 1.54 -23.59
CA ARG A 166 2.97 0.28 -23.79
C ARG A 166 3.99 -0.77 -24.24
N LEU A 167 3.93 -1.91 -23.61
CA LEU A 167 4.59 -3.13 -24.08
C LEU A 167 3.54 -3.85 -24.91
N ASP A 168 3.73 -3.90 -26.21
CA ASP A 168 2.88 -4.65 -27.14
C ASP A 168 3.16 -6.15 -27.03
#